data_36cda3fa85767952d341dbe9d771264b
#
_entry.id   36cda3fa85767952d341dbe9d771264b
#
_cell.length_a   1.000
_cell.length_b   1.000
_cell.length_c   1.000
_cell.angle_alpha   90.00
_cell.angle_beta   90.00
_cell.angle_gamma   90.00
#
_symmetry.space_group_name_H-M   'P 1'
#
loop_
_entity.id
_entity.type
_entity.pdbx_description
1 polymer ?
#
loop_
_entity_poly.entity_id
_entity_poly.type
_entity_poly.pdbx_seq_one_letter_code
_entity_poly.pdbx_strand_id
1 'polypeptide(L)'
;DGVIVQFGGQTPLNLAVPLLRAGVPILGTSPDAIDRAEDRERFQALLQKLSLLQPANGTATTLEESREIAHRIGYPIVIRPSYVLGGRAMMIVYDDEEMAEYFALHVGKQKLEHPVLIDKFLENAIEVDVDALSDGEDVYVAGVMEHIEEAGIHSGDSSCVLPPYSLPAETVAEIERQTVALAKELRVVGLMNIQFAVKDGVVFILEVNPRASRTAPFVSKAAGVPLPRLATQVMLGKTLKELDPWSMRRSGYVSVKESVFPFRRFPGVDIILGPEMHSTGEVMGMGSDFPEAYYKSQLASGQDLPQGGNGSGTGFPGRIGDGDEPQGGGANAEIQRGASPGGKLLRRGGKSGDIAAHGGGQAGIAAPDRFAVQFCGKALSLRRGEIGDGGEGDILFCTVGGD
;
A
#
# COMPACT_ATOMS: atom_id res chain seq x y z
N ASP A 1 0.37 27.62 14.70
CA ASP A 1 0.01 26.22 15.00
C ASP A 1 -1.01 25.72 13.99
N GLY A 2 -0.98 24.41 13.66
CA GLY A 2 -1.86 23.78 12.71
C GLY A 2 -1.86 22.26 12.87
N VAL A 3 -2.60 21.57 12.01
CA VAL A 3 -2.74 20.11 12.05
C VAL A 3 -2.25 19.48 10.75
N ILE A 4 -1.44 18.43 10.86
CA ILE A 4 -1.03 17.58 9.75
C ILE A 4 -1.99 16.39 9.69
N VAL A 5 -2.69 16.22 8.57
CA VAL A 5 -3.68 15.15 8.35
C VAL A 5 -3.18 14.01 7.46
N GLN A 6 -1.95 14.11 6.92
CA GLN A 6 -1.46 13.24 5.84
C GLN A 6 -0.68 12.01 6.31
N PHE A 7 -0.52 11.75 7.64
CA PHE A 7 0.27 10.60 8.15
C PHE A 7 -0.55 9.44 8.70
N GLY A 8 -1.86 9.49 8.65
CA GLY A 8 -2.73 8.51 9.31
C GLY A 8 -3.68 7.73 8.39
N GLY A 9 -3.43 7.71 7.09
CA GLY A 9 -4.35 7.10 6.12
C GLY A 9 -5.63 7.93 5.94
N GLN A 10 -6.75 7.28 5.59
CA GLN A 10 -8.00 7.96 5.23
C GLN A 10 -8.70 8.66 6.40
N THR A 11 -8.62 8.09 7.61
CA THR A 11 -9.35 8.65 8.77
C THR A 11 -8.99 10.10 9.07
N PRO A 12 -7.70 10.50 9.22
CA PRO A 12 -7.38 11.91 9.43
C PRO A 12 -7.60 12.77 8.17
N LEU A 13 -7.49 12.23 6.96
CA LEU A 13 -7.83 12.98 5.74
C LEU A 13 -9.29 13.41 5.72
N ASN A 14 -10.21 12.54 6.12
CA ASN A 14 -11.64 12.86 6.22
C ASN A 14 -11.92 14.00 7.22
N LEU A 15 -11.00 14.29 8.13
CA LEU A 15 -11.09 15.43 9.06
C LEU A 15 -10.58 16.74 8.47
N ALA A 16 -9.88 16.73 7.33
CA ALA A 16 -9.28 17.94 6.75
C ALA A 16 -10.30 19.05 6.51
N VAL A 17 -11.40 18.74 5.84
CA VAL A 17 -12.46 19.72 5.54
C VAL A 17 -13.21 20.18 6.81
N PRO A 18 -13.67 19.26 7.73
CA PRO A 18 -14.26 19.67 9.00
C PRO A 18 -13.34 20.57 9.85
N LEU A 19 -12.06 20.25 9.96
CA LEU A 19 -11.09 21.04 10.71
C LEU A 19 -10.90 22.43 10.09
N LEU A 20 -10.75 22.50 8.76
CA LEU A 20 -10.64 23.78 8.06
C LEU A 20 -11.87 24.65 8.28
N ARG A 21 -13.09 24.08 8.22
CA ARG A 21 -14.34 24.79 8.50
C ARG A 21 -14.43 25.29 9.96
N ALA A 22 -13.81 24.57 10.89
CA ALA A 22 -13.70 24.98 12.28
C ALA A 22 -12.60 26.03 12.54
N GLY A 23 -11.92 26.50 11.48
CA GLY A 23 -10.87 27.52 11.58
C GLY A 23 -9.51 26.97 12.00
N VAL A 24 -9.32 25.64 11.97
CA VAL A 24 -8.04 25.00 12.29
C VAL A 24 -7.18 24.95 11.02
N PRO A 25 -5.97 25.56 11.01
CA PRO A 25 -5.09 25.50 9.86
C PRO A 25 -4.64 24.05 9.55
N ILE A 26 -4.73 23.66 8.29
CA ILE A 26 -4.17 22.39 7.81
C ILE A 26 -2.78 22.68 7.26
N LEU A 27 -1.78 21.99 7.81
CA LEU A 27 -0.39 22.06 7.35
C LEU A 27 -0.14 20.95 6.32
N GLY A 28 0.50 21.29 5.21
CA GLY A 28 0.75 20.37 4.11
C GLY A 28 -0.17 20.61 2.91
N THR A 29 -0.50 19.55 2.18
CA THR A 29 -1.39 19.62 1.01
C THR A 29 -2.77 20.16 1.39
N SER A 30 -3.28 21.10 0.61
CA SER A 30 -4.57 21.74 0.89
C SER A 30 -5.73 20.74 0.83
N PRO A 31 -6.79 20.93 1.65
CA PRO A 31 -7.99 20.09 1.58
C PRO A 31 -8.64 20.05 0.19
N ASP A 32 -8.58 21.14 -0.58
CA ASP A 32 -9.06 21.17 -1.97
C ASP A 32 -8.24 20.25 -2.89
N ALA A 33 -6.92 20.25 -2.73
CA ALA A 33 -6.04 19.36 -3.52
C ALA A 33 -6.25 17.88 -3.15
N ILE A 34 -6.48 17.59 -1.87
CA ILE A 34 -6.85 16.25 -1.41
C ILE A 34 -8.17 15.81 -2.04
N ASP A 35 -9.20 16.65 -2.01
CA ASP A 35 -10.50 16.38 -2.60
C ASP A 35 -10.41 16.20 -4.13
N ARG A 36 -9.59 17.00 -4.84
CA ARG A 36 -9.33 16.83 -6.27
C ARG A 36 -8.71 15.48 -6.63
N ALA A 37 -7.97 14.87 -5.74
CA ALA A 37 -7.39 13.55 -5.93
C ALA A 37 -8.36 12.41 -5.57
N GLU A 38 -9.28 12.64 -4.63
CA GLU A 38 -10.22 11.63 -4.13
C GLU A 38 -11.56 11.63 -4.86
N ASP A 39 -12.05 12.81 -5.28
CA ASP A 39 -13.29 12.93 -6.05
C ASP A 39 -13.07 12.46 -7.49
N ARG A 40 -13.89 11.52 -7.93
CA ARG A 40 -13.70 10.85 -9.23
C ARG A 40 -13.83 11.81 -10.43
N GLU A 41 -14.80 12.72 -10.41
CA GLU A 41 -15.03 13.64 -11.52
C GLU A 41 -13.91 14.66 -11.58
N ARG A 42 -13.51 15.20 -10.42
CA ARG A 42 -12.40 16.14 -10.31
C ARG A 42 -11.07 15.50 -10.71
N PHE A 43 -10.87 14.24 -10.32
CA PHE A 43 -9.69 13.47 -10.68
C PHE A 43 -9.63 13.18 -12.18
N GLN A 44 -10.76 12.78 -12.78
CA GLN A 44 -10.83 12.57 -14.24
C GLN A 44 -10.53 13.86 -15.00
N ALA A 45 -11.08 15.01 -14.57
CA ALA A 45 -10.77 16.30 -15.18
C ALA A 45 -9.29 16.67 -15.04
N LEU A 46 -8.67 16.35 -13.89
CA LEU A 46 -7.24 16.54 -13.65
C LEU A 46 -6.40 15.72 -14.64
N LEU A 47 -6.70 14.43 -14.81
CA LEU A 47 -5.98 13.56 -15.73
C LEU A 47 -6.14 14.01 -17.19
N GLN A 48 -7.35 14.40 -17.59
CA GLN A 48 -7.61 14.96 -18.94
C GLN A 48 -6.80 16.21 -19.20
N LYS A 49 -6.75 17.15 -18.22
CA LYS A 49 -5.94 18.37 -18.31
C LYS A 49 -4.46 18.06 -18.55
N LEU A 50 -3.94 17.02 -17.90
CA LEU A 50 -2.54 16.58 -18.01
C LEU A 50 -2.29 15.64 -19.19
N SER A 51 -3.34 15.25 -19.95
CA SER A 51 -3.29 14.24 -21.02
C SER A 51 -2.73 12.89 -20.52
N LEU A 52 -3.11 12.49 -19.28
CA LEU A 52 -2.75 11.23 -18.64
C LEU A 52 -3.89 10.23 -18.76
N LEU A 53 -3.53 8.95 -18.82
CA LEU A 53 -4.49 7.87 -19.03
C LEU A 53 -4.89 7.22 -17.70
N GLN A 54 -6.16 6.87 -17.59
CA GLN A 54 -6.71 5.96 -16.59
C GLN A 54 -7.47 4.83 -17.29
N PRO A 55 -7.70 3.68 -16.65
CA PRO A 55 -8.56 2.66 -17.22
C PRO A 55 -9.94 3.20 -17.54
N ALA A 56 -10.59 2.70 -18.60
CA ALA A 56 -11.97 3.04 -18.92
C ALA A 56 -12.86 2.71 -17.73
N ASN A 57 -13.79 3.61 -17.38
CA ASN A 57 -14.52 3.51 -16.12
C ASN A 57 -15.94 4.07 -16.19
N GLY A 58 -16.69 3.86 -15.11
CA GLY A 58 -18.00 4.43 -14.89
C GLY A 58 -18.49 4.25 -13.46
N THR A 59 -19.63 4.84 -13.15
CA THR A 59 -20.31 4.72 -11.86
C THR A 59 -21.76 4.30 -12.07
N ALA A 60 -22.26 3.41 -11.23
CA ALA A 60 -23.61 2.89 -11.31
C ALA A 60 -24.26 2.80 -9.92
N THR A 61 -25.58 2.92 -9.87
CA THR A 61 -26.37 2.77 -8.66
C THR A 61 -27.29 1.54 -8.71
N THR A 62 -27.37 0.89 -9.89
CA THR A 62 -28.19 -0.30 -10.12
C THR A 62 -27.39 -1.36 -10.87
N LEU A 63 -27.89 -2.61 -10.85
CA LEU A 63 -27.30 -3.72 -11.61
C LEU A 63 -27.37 -3.46 -13.12
N GLU A 64 -28.49 -2.91 -13.60
CA GLU A 64 -28.72 -2.62 -15.02
C GLU A 64 -27.73 -1.59 -15.53
N GLU A 65 -27.57 -0.45 -14.82
CA GLU A 65 -26.57 0.57 -15.13
C GLU A 65 -25.14 -0.03 -15.13
N SER A 66 -24.85 -0.94 -14.17
CA SER A 66 -23.55 -1.59 -14.08
C SER A 66 -23.26 -2.48 -15.32
N ARG A 67 -24.25 -3.23 -15.79
CA ARG A 67 -24.13 -4.05 -17.00
C ARG A 67 -23.92 -3.20 -18.24
N GLU A 68 -24.66 -2.11 -18.38
CA GLU A 68 -24.48 -1.17 -19.51
C GLU A 68 -23.06 -0.61 -19.56
N ILE A 69 -22.52 -0.24 -18.39
CA ILE A 69 -21.13 0.24 -18.28
C ILE A 69 -20.15 -0.88 -18.63
N ALA A 70 -20.33 -2.08 -18.05
CA ALA A 70 -19.45 -3.22 -18.31
C ALA A 70 -19.44 -3.62 -19.79
N HIS A 71 -20.57 -3.65 -20.44
CA HIS A 71 -20.65 -3.91 -21.89
C HIS A 71 -19.97 -2.82 -22.74
N ARG A 72 -20.06 -1.56 -22.31
CA ARG A 72 -19.38 -0.44 -22.98
C ARG A 72 -17.86 -0.51 -22.89
N ILE A 73 -17.33 -0.83 -21.68
CA ILE A 73 -15.87 -0.84 -21.43
C ILE A 73 -15.25 -2.22 -21.70
N GLY A 74 -16.06 -3.27 -21.74
CA GLY A 74 -15.66 -4.66 -21.95
C GLY A 74 -15.19 -5.35 -20.66
N TYR A 75 -15.61 -6.62 -20.47
CA TYR A 75 -15.08 -7.48 -19.41
C TYR A 75 -13.61 -7.86 -19.64
N PRO A 76 -12.83 -8.25 -18.63
CA PRO A 76 -13.15 -8.17 -17.20
C PRO A 76 -13.11 -6.74 -16.65
N ILE A 77 -13.84 -6.53 -15.56
CA ILE A 77 -13.90 -5.25 -14.83
C ILE A 77 -13.58 -5.44 -13.35
N VAL A 78 -13.19 -4.36 -12.68
CA VAL A 78 -13.15 -4.29 -11.23
C VAL A 78 -14.37 -3.48 -10.76
N ILE A 79 -15.15 -4.06 -9.86
CA ILE A 79 -16.26 -3.37 -9.21
C ILE A 79 -15.92 -3.13 -7.74
N ARG A 80 -16.23 -1.92 -7.24
CA ARG A 80 -16.00 -1.54 -5.85
C ARG A 80 -17.03 -0.54 -5.34
N PRO A 81 -17.43 -0.60 -4.07
CA PRO A 81 -18.25 0.44 -3.46
C PRO A 81 -17.49 1.76 -3.35
N SER A 82 -18.16 2.91 -3.46
CA SER A 82 -17.51 4.22 -3.46
C SER A 82 -16.85 4.63 -2.13
N TYR A 83 -17.25 4.02 -1.00
CA TYR A 83 -16.84 4.45 0.35
C TYR A 83 -16.32 3.30 1.21
N VAL A 84 -15.48 2.42 0.64
CA VAL A 84 -14.84 1.34 1.39
C VAL A 84 -13.35 1.53 1.49
N LEU A 85 -12.76 1.08 2.61
CA LEU A 85 -11.34 1.15 2.89
C LEU A 85 -10.69 -0.24 2.69
N GLY A 86 -9.46 -0.28 2.19
CA GLY A 86 -8.66 -1.48 2.11
C GLY A 86 -9.19 -2.53 1.12
N GLY A 87 -9.84 -2.11 0.04
CA GLY A 87 -10.35 -3.02 -1.00
C GLY A 87 -11.55 -3.87 -0.60
N ARG A 88 -12.16 -3.60 0.57
CA ARG A 88 -13.30 -4.39 1.05
C ARG A 88 -14.44 -4.40 0.04
N ALA A 89 -14.96 -5.59 -0.25
CA ALA A 89 -15.99 -5.84 -1.26
C ALA A 89 -15.61 -5.39 -2.68
N MET A 90 -14.30 -5.26 -2.98
CA MET A 90 -13.82 -5.19 -4.36
C MET A 90 -13.82 -6.58 -4.96
N MET A 91 -14.23 -6.66 -6.23
CA MET A 91 -14.26 -7.93 -6.97
C MET A 91 -13.87 -7.70 -8.43
N ILE A 92 -13.11 -8.62 -9.00
CA ILE A 92 -12.91 -8.72 -10.45
C ILE A 92 -14.07 -9.55 -10.99
N VAL A 93 -14.75 -9.04 -12.00
CA VAL A 93 -15.96 -9.61 -12.58
C VAL A 93 -15.72 -9.86 -14.07
N TYR A 94 -15.98 -11.08 -14.51
CA TYR A 94 -15.66 -11.53 -15.87
C TYR A 94 -16.88 -11.55 -16.80
N ASP A 95 -18.09 -11.56 -16.24
CA ASP A 95 -19.33 -11.61 -17.02
C ASP A 95 -20.55 -11.05 -16.25
N ASP A 96 -21.71 -11.09 -16.89
CA ASP A 96 -22.99 -10.61 -16.34
C ASP A 96 -23.52 -11.47 -15.17
N GLU A 97 -23.14 -12.74 -15.09
CA GLU A 97 -23.55 -13.67 -14.04
C GLU A 97 -22.82 -13.33 -12.75
N GLU A 98 -21.49 -13.20 -12.78
CA GLU A 98 -20.68 -12.74 -11.66
C GLU A 98 -21.07 -11.32 -11.20
N MET A 99 -21.43 -10.44 -12.14
CA MET A 99 -21.96 -9.12 -11.81
C MET A 99 -23.25 -9.23 -10.99
N ALA A 100 -24.17 -10.11 -11.39
CA ALA A 100 -25.41 -10.33 -10.65
C ALA A 100 -25.17 -10.93 -9.26
N GLU A 101 -24.20 -11.85 -9.14
CA GLU A 101 -23.78 -12.41 -7.85
C GLU A 101 -23.20 -11.34 -6.92
N TYR A 102 -22.32 -10.47 -7.46
CA TYR A 102 -21.79 -9.35 -6.69
C TYR A 102 -22.91 -8.49 -6.09
N PHE A 103 -23.89 -8.11 -6.89
CA PHE A 103 -25.02 -7.31 -6.43
C PHE A 103 -25.88 -8.06 -5.41
N ALA A 104 -26.08 -9.36 -5.59
CA ALA A 104 -26.85 -10.18 -4.64
C ALA A 104 -26.16 -10.27 -3.26
N LEU A 105 -24.82 -10.37 -3.25
CA LEU A 105 -24.03 -10.52 -2.02
C LEU A 105 -23.80 -9.19 -1.29
N HIS A 106 -23.51 -8.13 -2.02
CA HIS A 106 -22.99 -6.89 -1.43
C HIS A 106 -23.98 -5.72 -1.44
N VAL A 107 -24.98 -5.75 -2.32
CA VAL A 107 -25.91 -4.61 -2.53
C VAL A 107 -27.35 -4.95 -2.11
N GLY A 108 -27.77 -6.19 -2.28
CA GLY A 108 -29.16 -6.59 -2.10
C GLY A 108 -30.08 -6.05 -3.21
N LYS A 109 -31.40 -6.03 -2.95
CA LYS A 109 -32.43 -5.64 -3.95
C LYS A 109 -32.74 -4.14 -3.97
N GLN A 110 -32.10 -3.34 -3.14
CA GLN A 110 -32.38 -1.90 -3.05
C GLN A 110 -31.39 -1.11 -3.91
N LYS A 111 -31.83 0.05 -4.39
CA LYS A 111 -30.93 1.02 -5.03
C LYS A 111 -29.87 1.44 -4.01
N LEU A 112 -28.61 1.46 -4.44
CA LEU A 112 -27.51 1.90 -3.59
C LEU A 112 -27.70 3.38 -3.20
N GLU A 113 -27.50 3.69 -1.93
CA GLU A 113 -27.38 5.09 -1.46
C GLU A 113 -26.13 5.77 -2.06
N HIS A 114 -25.08 4.99 -2.30
CA HIS A 114 -23.85 5.42 -2.93
C HIS A 114 -23.53 4.56 -4.15
N PRO A 115 -23.04 5.14 -5.25
CA PRO A 115 -22.74 4.40 -6.47
C PRO A 115 -21.60 3.39 -6.24
N VAL A 116 -21.62 2.30 -7.01
CA VAL A 116 -20.42 1.46 -7.21
C VAL A 116 -19.57 2.06 -8.32
N LEU A 117 -18.25 1.88 -8.18
CA LEU A 117 -17.29 2.22 -9.19
C LEU A 117 -16.99 0.98 -10.02
N ILE A 118 -16.90 1.16 -11.33
CA ILE A 118 -16.61 0.10 -12.30
C ILE A 118 -15.45 0.58 -13.14
N ASP A 119 -14.35 -0.15 -13.08
CA ASP A 119 -13.13 0.16 -13.83
C ASP A 119 -12.77 -1.02 -14.73
N LYS A 120 -12.24 -0.77 -15.94
CA LYS A 120 -11.66 -1.83 -16.78
C LYS A 120 -10.52 -2.50 -16.03
N PHE A 121 -10.59 -3.80 -15.86
CA PHE A 121 -9.47 -4.57 -15.32
C PHE A 121 -8.40 -4.78 -16.41
N LEU A 122 -7.17 -4.43 -16.07
CA LEU A 122 -6.02 -4.53 -16.97
C LEU A 122 -5.29 -5.85 -16.72
N GLU A 123 -5.79 -6.94 -17.30
CA GLU A 123 -5.17 -8.27 -17.17
C GLU A 123 -3.71 -8.26 -17.62
N ASN A 124 -2.85 -8.98 -16.91
CA ASN A 124 -1.40 -9.05 -17.18
C ASN A 124 -0.71 -7.68 -17.20
N ALA A 125 -1.27 -6.66 -16.55
CA ALA A 125 -0.55 -5.42 -16.34
C ALA A 125 0.46 -5.59 -15.21
N ILE A 126 1.54 -4.80 -15.26
CA ILE A 126 2.49 -4.67 -14.16
C ILE A 126 2.02 -3.50 -13.31
N GLU A 127 1.69 -3.74 -12.05
CA GLU A 127 1.38 -2.66 -11.12
C GLU A 127 2.65 -2.03 -10.56
N VAL A 128 2.58 -0.71 -10.32
CA VAL A 128 3.70 0.09 -9.84
C VAL A 128 3.22 1.08 -8.81
N ASP A 129 3.82 1.06 -7.64
CA ASP A 129 3.64 2.09 -6.62
C ASP A 129 4.78 3.11 -6.69
N VAL A 130 4.44 4.40 -6.59
CA VAL A 130 5.44 5.47 -6.53
C VAL A 130 5.21 6.32 -5.30
N ASP A 131 6.23 6.47 -4.47
CA ASP A 131 6.24 7.43 -3.39
C ASP A 131 7.09 8.65 -3.75
N ALA A 132 6.52 9.84 -3.58
CA ALA A 132 7.18 11.11 -3.85
C ALA A 132 7.01 12.10 -2.69
N LEU A 133 7.94 13.04 -2.61
CA LEU A 133 7.92 14.17 -1.69
C LEU A 133 7.91 15.47 -2.50
N SER A 134 7.00 16.39 -2.17
CA SER A 134 6.89 17.69 -2.86
C SER A 134 6.74 18.84 -1.86
N ASP A 135 7.27 19.99 -2.21
CA ASP A 135 7.09 21.25 -1.47
C ASP A 135 6.14 22.23 -2.17
N GLY A 136 5.42 21.74 -3.20
CA GLY A 136 4.53 22.52 -4.03
C GLY A 136 5.16 23.08 -5.32
N GLU A 137 6.49 23.15 -5.37
CA GLU A 137 7.28 23.61 -6.53
C GLU A 137 8.19 22.52 -7.08
N ASP A 138 9.04 21.96 -6.20
CA ASP A 138 9.94 20.89 -6.52
C ASP A 138 9.36 19.53 -6.08
N VAL A 139 9.78 18.47 -6.78
CA VAL A 139 9.30 17.10 -6.51
C VAL A 139 10.50 16.15 -6.47
N TYR A 140 10.60 15.38 -5.40
CA TYR A 140 11.54 14.29 -5.24
C TYR A 140 10.82 12.96 -5.36
N VAL A 141 11.04 12.21 -6.45
CA VAL A 141 10.56 10.85 -6.59
C VAL A 141 11.44 9.94 -5.76
N ALA A 142 10.93 9.47 -4.64
CA ALA A 142 11.70 8.72 -3.66
C ALA A 142 11.92 7.28 -4.09
N GLY A 143 10.93 6.68 -4.76
CA GLY A 143 11.04 5.33 -5.28
C GLY A 143 9.89 4.97 -6.22
N VAL A 144 10.25 4.26 -7.29
CA VAL A 144 9.34 3.56 -8.19
C VAL A 144 9.45 2.08 -7.85
N MET A 145 8.38 1.49 -7.37
CA MET A 145 8.31 0.09 -6.90
C MET A 145 7.50 -0.74 -7.87
N GLU A 146 8.12 -1.74 -8.47
CA GLU A 146 7.44 -2.71 -9.33
C GLU A 146 6.87 -3.83 -8.48
N HIS A 147 5.57 -4.16 -8.65
CA HIS A 147 4.95 -5.31 -8.02
C HIS A 147 5.42 -6.60 -8.67
N ILE A 148 5.64 -7.63 -7.85
CA ILE A 148 6.07 -8.96 -8.29
C ILE A 148 4.85 -9.80 -8.69
N GLU A 149 3.74 -9.66 -7.94
CA GLU A 149 2.47 -10.30 -8.22
C GLU A 149 1.76 -9.65 -9.41
N GLU A 150 0.86 -10.39 -10.02
CA GLU A 150 0.01 -9.89 -11.10
C GLU A 150 -0.95 -8.81 -10.62
N ALA A 151 -1.39 -7.96 -11.56
CA ALA A 151 -2.39 -6.93 -11.30
C ALA A 151 -3.68 -7.50 -10.69
N GLY A 152 -4.30 -6.71 -9.82
CA GLY A 152 -5.53 -7.08 -9.12
C GLY A 152 -5.32 -7.58 -7.69
N ILE A 153 -4.08 -7.72 -7.23
CA ILE A 153 -3.75 -7.97 -5.83
C ILE A 153 -3.54 -6.64 -5.13
N HIS A 154 -4.11 -6.48 -3.94
CA HIS A 154 -3.98 -5.25 -3.17
C HIS A 154 -2.51 -4.88 -2.94
N SER A 155 -2.13 -3.62 -3.16
CA SER A 155 -0.74 -3.14 -3.05
C SER A 155 -0.09 -3.41 -1.69
N GLY A 156 -0.88 -3.48 -0.61
CA GLY A 156 -0.43 -3.88 0.72
C GLY A 156 -0.02 -5.34 0.83
N ASP A 157 -0.55 -6.20 -0.05
CA ASP A 157 -0.33 -7.64 -0.05
C ASP A 157 0.73 -8.06 -1.07
N SER A 158 0.95 -7.26 -2.12
CA SER A 158 1.96 -7.51 -3.13
C SER A 158 3.37 -7.32 -2.61
N SER A 159 4.28 -8.20 -3.02
CA SER A 159 5.71 -7.98 -2.90
C SER A 159 6.14 -6.93 -3.92
N CYS A 160 7.09 -6.07 -3.54
CA CYS A 160 7.54 -4.99 -4.43
C CYS A 160 9.06 -4.91 -4.48
N VAL A 161 9.60 -4.67 -5.66
CA VAL A 161 11.04 -4.47 -5.87
C VAL A 161 11.37 -3.01 -6.14
N LEU A 162 12.42 -2.51 -5.53
CA LEU A 162 12.99 -1.18 -5.70
C LEU A 162 14.51 -1.27 -5.90
N PRO A 163 15.08 -0.73 -7.01
CA PRO A 163 14.40 -0.17 -8.18
C PRO A 163 13.64 -1.23 -8.99
N PRO A 164 12.79 -0.81 -9.96
CA PRO A 164 12.08 -1.73 -10.85
C PRO A 164 13.01 -2.73 -11.52
N TYR A 165 12.56 -3.97 -11.66
CA TYR A 165 13.37 -5.07 -12.18
C TYR A 165 13.10 -5.38 -13.65
N SER A 166 11.84 -5.43 -14.06
CA SER A 166 11.44 -5.83 -15.41
C SER A 166 11.02 -4.65 -16.31
N LEU A 167 10.71 -3.49 -15.71
CA LEU A 167 10.27 -2.33 -16.48
C LEU A 167 11.40 -1.70 -17.27
N PRO A 168 11.18 -1.38 -18.57
CA PRO A 168 12.12 -0.61 -19.39
C PRO A 168 12.40 0.78 -18.79
N ALA A 169 13.62 1.28 -18.97
CA ALA A 169 14.04 2.58 -18.43
C ALA A 169 13.17 3.75 -18.93
N GLU A 170 12.70 3.69 -20.19
CA GLU A 170 11.78 4.68 -20.75
C GLU A 170 10.42 4.68 -20.08
N THR A 171 9.91 3.50 -19.67
CA THR A 171 8.66 3.39 -18.90
C THR A 171 8.82 3.96 -17.51
N VAL A 172 9.94 3.67 -16.84
CA VAL A 172 10.25 4.25 -15.51
C VAL A 172 10.34 5.77 -15.61
N ALA A 173 11.04 6.31 -16.61
CA ALA A 173 11.14 7.75 -16.84
C ALA A 173 9.77 8.41 -17.11
N GLU A 174 8.88 7.72 -17.84
CA GLU A 174 7.52 8.20 -18.07
C GLU A 174 6.70 8.22 -16.78
N ILE A 175 6.78 7.18 -15.94
CA ILE A 175 6.15 7.13 -14.63
C ILE A 175 6.63 8.27 -13.73
N GLU A 176 7.95 8.52 -13.69
CA GLU A 176 8.53 9.64 -12.93
C GLU A 176 8.03 10.99 -13.46
N ARG A 177 7.98 11.18 -14.78
CA ARG A 177 7.46 12.39 -15.42
C ARG A 177 5.99 12.64 -15.04
N GLN A 178 5.14 11.61 -15.10
CA GLN A 178 3.73 11.70 -14.71
C GLN A 178 3.58 12.01 -13.23
N THR A 179 4.39 11.39 -12.37
CA THR A 179 4.42 11.66 -10.93
C THR A 179 4.71 13.13 -10.64
N VAL A 180 5.74 13.70 -11.30
CA VAL A 180 6.10 15.11 -11.16
C VAL A 180 4.98 16.03 -11.65
N ALA A 181 4.35 15.70 -12.78
CA ALA A 181 3.26 16.49 -13.34
C ALA A 181 2.04 16.55 -12.40
N LEU A 182 1.65 15.40 -11.83
CA LEU A 182 0.54 15.30 -10.88
C LEU A 182 0.83 16.03 -9.57
N ALA A 183 2.02 15.86 -9.00
CA ALA A 183 2.40 16.56 -7.77
C ALA A 183 2.33 18.08 -7.93
N LYS A 184 2.82 18.60 -9.06
CA LYS A 184 2.79 20.04 -9.36
C LYS A 184 1.38 20.56 -9.61
N GLU A 185 0.57 19.87 -10.39
CA GLU A 185 -0.80 20.28 -10.69
C GLU A 185 -1.70 20.26 -9.45
N LEU A 186 -1.51 19.29 -8.56
CA LEU A 186 -2.18 19.21 -7.26
C LEU A 186 -1.54 20.14 -6.21
N ARG A 187 -0.38 20.74 -6.48
CA ARG A 187 0.40 21.53 -5.52
C ARG A 187 0.59 20.78 -4.20
N VAL A 188 1.05 19.53 -4.32
CA VAL A 188 1.27 18.68 -3.15
C VAL A 188 2.36 19.28 -2.26
N VAL A 189 2.09 19.35 -0.95
CA VAL A 189 3.05 19.73 0.08
C VAL A 189 3.14 18.59 1.08
N GLY A 190 4.23 17.84 1.03
CA GLY A 190 4.43 16.63 1.80
C GLY A 190 4.53 15.39 0.92
N LEU A 191 4.11 14.23 1.45
CA LEU A 191 4.15 12.95 0.73
C LEU A 191 2.95 12.77 -0.20
N MET A 192 3.22 12.08 -1.30
CA MET A 192 2.22 11.62 -2.25
C MET A 192 2.58 10.21 -2.70
N ASN A 193 1.59 9.34 -2.78
CA ASN A 193 1.69 8.02 -3.39
C ASN A 193 0.83 7.98 -4.65
N ILE A 194 1.33 7.35 -5.69
CA ILE A 194 0.58 7.09 -6.93
C ILE A 194 0.67 5.61 -7.25
N GLN A 195 -0.47 5.04 -7.61
CA GLN A 195 -0.55 3.69 -8.15
C GLN A 195 -0.74 3.75 -9.65
N PHE A 196 0.12 3.05 -10.36
CA PHE A 196 0.10 2.91 -11.81
C PHE A 196 -0.11 1.45 -12.21
N ALA A 197 -0.59 1.26 -13.42
CA ALA A 197 -0.53 -0.01 -14.14
C ALA A 197 0.15 0.19 -15.50
N VAL A 198 1.05 -0.70 -15.85
CA VAL A 198 1.71 -0.70 -17.17
C VAL A 198 1.18 -1.89 -17.96
N LYS A 199 0.49 -1.62 -19.05
CA LYS A 199 -0.07 -2.62 -19.96
C LYS A 199 0.43 -2.37 -21.38
N ASP A 200 1.10 -3.35 -21.95
CA ASP A 200 1.63 -3.28 -23.35
C ASP A 200 2.47 -2.00 -23.60
N GLY A 201 3.27 -1.60 -22.59
CA GLY A 201 4.11 -0.39 -22.64
C GLY A 201 3.35 0.92 -22.39
N VAL A 202 2.05 0.89 -22.18
CA VAL A 202 1.23 2.07 -21.87
C VAL A 202 1.05 2.20 -20.38
N VAL A 203 1.29 3.42 -19.86
CA VAL A 203 1.17 3.75 -18.42
C VAL A 203 -0.22 4.27 -18.14
N PHE A 204 -0.92 3.64 -17.20
CA PHE A 204 -2.23 4.06 -16.69
C PHE A 204 -2.12 4.45 -15.22
N ILE A 205 -2.84 5.50 -14.82
CA ILE A 205 -2.97 5.91 -13.42
C ILE A 205 -4.19 5.22 -12.83
N LEU A 206 -3.99 4.51 -11.72
CA LEU A 206 -5.07 3.86 -10.97
C LEU A 206 -5.59 4.77 -9.86
N GLU A 207 -4.66 5.37 -9.07
CA GLU A 207 -5.00 6.12 -7.88
C GLU A 207 -3.89 7.12 -7.52
N VAL A 208 -4.27 8.29 -7.01
CA VAL A 208 -3.35 9.29 -6.44
C VAL A 208 -3.75 9.59 -5.00
N ASN A 209 -2.82 9.41 -4.10
CA ASN A 209 -3.00 9.62 -2.66
C ASN A 209 -2.05 10.73 -2.19
N PRO A 210 -2.50 12.00 -2.01
CA PRO A 210 -1.64 13.08 -1.53
C PRO A 210 -1.41 12.97 -0.01
N ARG A 211 -0.87 11.85 0.41
CA ARG A 211 -0.58 11.47 1.81
C ARG A 211 0.52 10.40 1.87
N ALA A 212 0.98 10.11 3.09
CA ALA A 212 1.85 8.95 3.32
C ALA A 212 1.14 7.64 2.95
N SER A 213 1.84 6.80 2.23
CA SER A 213 1.44 5.44 1.88
C SER A 213 1.88 4.42 2.93
N ARG A 214 1.46 3.18 2.77
CA ARG A 214 2.01 2.06 3.54
C ARG A 214 3.42 1.70 3.09
N THR A 215 3.77 1.97 1.83
CA THR A 215 5.10 1.74 1.25
C THR A 215 6.13 2.81 1.62
N ALA A 216 5.70 3.98 2.08
CA ALA A 216 6.62 5.06 2.46
C ALA A 216 7.69 4.66 3.49
N PRO A 217 7.43 3.84 4.54
CA PRO A 217 8.46 3.35 5.44
C PRO A 217 9.48 2.43 4.75
N PHE A 218 9.03 1.57 3.83
CA PHE A 218 9.89 0.71 3.03
C PHE A 218 10.78 1.56 2.12
N VAL A 219 10.20 2.46 1.32
CA VAL A 219 10.96 3.35 0.42
C VAL A 219 11.96 4.21 1.19
N SER A 220 11.54 4.75 2.34
CA SER A 220 12.42 5.55 3.19
C SER A 220 13.67 4.79 3.63
N LYS A 221 13.51 3.52 4.02
CA LYS A 221 14.62 2.64 4.42
C LYS A 221 15.47 2.21 3.22
N ALA A 222 14.84 1.80 2.13
CA ALA A 222 15.50 1.34 0.92
C ALA A 222 16.33 2.45 0.26
N ALA A 223 15.75 3.64 0.10
CA ALA A 223 16.44 4.80 -0.44
C ALA A 223 17.44 5.44 0.54
N GLY A 224 17.32 5.15 1.85
CA GLY A 224 18.13 5.76 2.90
C GLY A 224 17.76 7.22 3.18
N VAL A 225 16.59 7.68 2.76
CA VAL A 225 16.09 9.05 2.91
C VAL A 225 14.95 9.05 3.92
N PRO A 226 15.03 9.85 5.01
CA PRO A 226 14.02 9.84 6.08
C PRO A 226 12.75 10.59 5.65
N LEU A 227 11.99 10.02 4.71
CA LEU A 227 10.84 10.66 4.05
C LEU A 227 9.82 11.27 5.00
N PRO A 228 9.33 10.60 6.06
CA PRO A 228 8.35 11.21 6.96
C PRO A 228 8.89 12.45 7.69
N ARG A 229 10.18 12.43 8.07
CA ARG A 229 10.85 13.57 8.70
C ARG A 229 10.95 14.75 7.74
N LEU A 230 11.39 14.50 6.50
CA LEU A 230 11.51 15.55 5.49
C LEU A 230 10.14 16.10 5.12
N ALA A 231 9.12 15.25 4.97
CA ALA A 231 7.75 15.67 4.70
C ALA A 231 7.21 16.60 5.79
N THR A 232 7.45 16.27 7.07
CA THR A 232 7.07 17.15 8.18
C THR A 232 7.76 18.52 8.08
N GLN A 233 9.05 18.54 7.74
CA GLN A 233 9.79 19.81 7.57
C GLN A 233 9.26 20.64 6.39
N VAL A 234 8.90 19.97 5.28
CA VAL A 234 8.27 20.62 4.12
C VAL A 234 6.90 21.20 4.50
N MET A 235 6.07 20.45 5.21
CA MET A 235 4.76 20.92 5.69
C MET A 235 4.88 22.11 6.68
N LEU A 236 6.04 22.27 7.30
CA LEU A 236 6.40 23.39 8.16
C LEU A 236 7.08 24.55 7.40
N GLY A 237 7.14 24.49 6.06
CA GLY A 237 7.60 25.58 5.21
C GLY A 237 9.05 25.49 4.73
N LYS A 238 9.78 24.38 4.99
CA LYS A 238 11.09 24.18 4.36
C LYS A 238 10.93 23.72 2.92
N THR A 239 11.84 24.14 2.06
CA THR A 239 11.88 23.73 0.66
C THR A 239 12.70 22.44 0.49
N LEU A 240 12.45 21.71 -0.60
CA LEU A 240 13.27 20.54 -0.95
C LEU A 240 14.71 20.91 -1.29
N LYS A 241 14.95 22.14 -1.78
CA LYS A 241 16.29 22.67 -2.02
C LYS A 241 17.11 22.82 -0.73
N GLU A 242 16.46 23.27 0.35
CA GLU A 242 17.10 23.38 1.67
C GLU A 242 17.37 22.01 2.31
N LEU A 243 16.50 21.04 2.04
CA LEU A 243 16.59 19.70 2.63
C LEU A 243 17.45 18.72 1.86
N ASP A 244 17.63 18.96 0.56
CA ASP A 244 18.44 18.19 -0.40
C ASP A 244 18.29 16.67 -0.28
N PRO A 245 17.09 16.09 -0.47
CA PRO A 245 16.90 14.64 -0.39
C PRO A 245 17.68 13.87 -1.46
N TRP A 246 18.05 14.53 -2.57
CA TRP A 246 18.79 13.92 -3.66
C TRP A 246 20.20 13.48 -3.23
N SER A 247 20.90 14.27 -2.42
CA SER A 247 22.23 13.94 -1.90
C SER A 247 22.21 12.81 -0.86
N MET A 248 21.06 12.57 -0.23
CA MET A 248 20.91 11.52 0.79
C MET A 248 20.71 10.13 0.20
N ARG A 249 20.27 10.03 -1.07
CA ARG A 249 19.84 8.77 -1.70
C ARG A 249 21.01 7.77 -1.77
N ARG A 250 20.79 6.59 -1.23
CA ARG A 250 21.67 5.44 -1.38
C ARG A 250 21.44 4.78 -2.74
N SER A 251 22.49 4.25 -3.34
CA SER A 251 22.45 3.51 -4.60
C SER A 251 23.25 2.22 -4.50
N GLY A 252 23.09 1.33 -5.49
CA GLY A 252 23.85 0.08 -5.60
C GLY A 252 23.25 -1.10 -4.83
N TYR A 253 22.01 -0.98 -4.35
CA TYR A 253 21.29 -2.07 -3.71
C TYR A 253 19.92 -2.24 -4.37
N VAL A 254 19.46 -3.49 -4.39
CA VAL A 254 18.07 -3.86 -4.67
C VAL A 254 17.39 -4.16 -3.33
N SER A 255 16.19 -3.66 -3.17
CA SER A 255 15.36 -3.90 -1.97
C SER A 255 14.04 -4.51 -2.40
N VAL A 256 13.61 -5.55 -1.68
CA VAL A 256 12.31 -6.20 -1.88
C VAL A 256 11.50 -6.06 -0.60
N LYS A 257 10.29 -5.52 -0.73
CA LYS A 257 9.25 -5.56 0.29
C LYS A 257 8.52 -6.90 0.16
N GLU A 258 8.31 -7.58 1.26
CA GLU A 258 7.50 -8.80 1.33
C GLU A 258 6.42 -8.63 2.39
N SER A 259 5.20 -9.07 2.08
CA SER A 259 4.05 -8.93 2.97
C SER A 259 3.98 -10.07 3.97
N VAL A 260 3.53 -9.79 5.19
CA VAL A 260 3.37 -10.77 6.25
C VAL A 260 1.90 -11.05 6.48
N PHE A 261 1.51 -12.31 6.33
CA PHE A 261 0.13 -12.76 6.43
C PHE A 261 -0.15 -13.53 7.72
N PRO A 262 -1.28 -13.27 8.40
CA PRO A 262 -1.65 -13.94 9.63
C PRO A 262 -2.40 -15.28 9.41
N PHE A 263 -2.34 -15.89 8.22
CA PHE A 263 -3.14 -17.05 7.84
C PHE A 263 -3.04 -18.21 8.84
N ARG A 264 -1.84 -18.44 9.42
CA ARG A 264 -1.63 -19.48 10.46
C ARG A 264 -2.45 -19.24 11.74
N ARG A 265 -2.89 -18.00 11.99
CA ARG A 265 -3.69 -17.62 13.18
C ARG A 265 -5.19 -17.72 12.95
N PHE A 266 -5.62 -17.78 11.69
CA PHE A 266 -7.02 -17.80 11.28
C PHE A 266 -7.31 -19.00 10.38
N PRO A 267 -7.47 -20.23 10.96
CA PRO A 267 -7.78 -21.42 10.17
C PRO A 267 -9.11 -21.25 9.42
N GLY A 268 -9.12 -21.67 8.15
CA GLY A 268 -10.32 -21.60 7.30
C GLY A 268 -10.53 -20.27 6.56
N VAL A 269 -9.63 -19.29 6.71
CA VAL A 269 -9.61 -18.10 5.85
C VAL A 269 -9.00 -18.46 4.50
N ASP A 270 -9.58 -17.94 3.43
CA ASP A 270 -9.04 -18.07 2.08
C ASP A 270 -7.64 -17.41 2.02
N ILE A 271 -6.69 -18.15 1.46
CA ILE A 271 -5.31 -17.70 1.28
C ILE A 271 -5.07 -17.09 -0.11
N ILE A 272 -6.06 -17.15 -1.00
CA ILE A 272 -5.97 -16.55 -2.32
C ILE A 272 -5.98 -15.03 -2.16
N LEU A 273 -4.96 -14.40 -2.72
CA LEU A 273 -4.84 -12.94 -2.70
C LEU A 273 -5.72 -12.32 -3.78
N GLY A 274 -6.22 -11.12 -3.52
CA GLY A 274 -7.10 -10.38 -4.40
C GLY A 274 -7.09 -8.88 -4.08
N PRO A 275 -8.14 -8.16 -4.52
CA PRO A 275 -8.22 -6.71 -4.31
C PRO A 275 -8.39 -6.30 -2.83
N GLU A 276 -8.85 -7.22 -1.95
CA GLU A 276 -9.00 -6.97 -0.52
C GLU A 276 -7.70 -7.29 0.23
N MET A 277 -7.29 -6.39 1.13
CA MET A 277 -6.04 -6.53 1.88
C MET A 277 -6.14 -7.54 3.02
N HIS A 278 -5.21 -8.51 3.07
CA HIS A 278 -5.09 -9.55 4.09
C HIS A 278 -3.83 -9.42 4.97
N SER A 279 -2.79 -8.73 4.49
CA SER A 279 -1.52 -8.59 5.22
C SER A 279 -1.65 -7.76 6.50
N THR A 280 -0.82 -8.08 7.49
CA THR A 280 -0.78 -7.39 8.80
C THR A 280 0.54 -6.68 9.06
N GLY A 281 1.51 -6.85 8.18
CA GLY A 281 2.83 -6.24 8.28
C GLY A 281 3.64 -6.47 7.01
N GLU A 282 4.86 -5.97 7.03
CA GLU A 282 5.81 -6.11 5.93
C GLU A 282 7.23 -6.29 6.45
N VAL A 283 8.06 -6.96 5.68
CA VAL A 283 9.50 -7.10 5.90
C VAL A 283 10.26 -6.63 4.67
N MET A 284 11.58 -6.47 4.80
CA MET A 284 12.44 -6.02 3.71
C MET A 284 13.65 -6.92 3.57
N GLY A 285 13.90 -7.41 2.35
CA GLY A 285 15.18 -7.99 1.93
C GLY A 285 16.00 -6.95 1.17
N MET A 286 17.32 -6.95 1.38
CA MET A 286 18.26 -6.13 0.61
C MET A 286 19.39 -6.98 0.08
N GLY A 287 19.75 -6.77 -1.18
CA GLY A 287 20.83 -7.49 -1.85
C GLY A 287 21.57 -6.64 -2.86
N SER A 288 22.62 -7.20 -3.44
CA SER A 288 23.34 -6.60 -4.59
C SER A 288 22.54 -6.74 -5.90
N ASP A 289 21.60 -7.70 -5.93
CA ASP A 289 20.72 -7.99 -7.04
C ASP A 289 19.34 -8.43 -6.56
N PHE A 290 18.41 -8.60 -7.49
CA PHE A 290 17.03 -9.00 -7.18
C PHE A 290 16.91 -10.39 -6.54
N PRO A 291 17.56 -11.47 -7.05
CA PRO A 291 17.48 -12.79 -6.42
C PRO A 291 17.91 -12.80 -4.96
N GLU A 292 19.00 -12.11 -4.62
CA GLU A 292 19.50 -12.01 -3.24
C GLU A 292 18.52 -11.26 -2.35
N ALA A 293 18.01 -10.10 -2.82
CA ALA A 293 17.06 -9.29 -2.08
C ALA A 293 15.74 -10.03 -1.85
N TYR A 294 15.23 -10.71 -2.89
CA TYR A 294 14.00 -11.51 -2.81
C TYR A 294 14.16 -12.69 -1.85
N TYR A 295 15.25 -13.46 -1.96
CA TYR A 295 15.53 -14.55 -1.03
C TYR A 295 15.53 -14.08 0.43
N LYS A 296 16.18 -12.96 0.71
CA LYS A 296 16.23 -12.38 2.07
C LYS A 296 14.84 -11.93 2.55
N SER A 297 14.00 -11.39 1.67
CA SER A 297 12.64 -10.98 2.03
C SER A 297 11.76 -12.17 2.38
N GLN A 298 11.88 -13.29 1.63
CA GLN A 298 11.18 -14.55 1.91
C GLN A 298 11.58 -15.13 3.27
N LEU A 299 12.88 -15.18 3.58
CA LEU A 299 13.35 -15.61 4.90
C LEU A 299 12.82 -14.72 6.02
N ALA A 300 12.82 -13.39 5.81
CA ALA A 300 12.34 -12.44 6.80
C ALA A 300 10.82 -12.53 7.04
N SER A 301 10.02 -12.92 6.03
CA SER A 301 8.58 -13.20 6.17
C SER A 301 8.27 -14.55 6.83
N GLY A 302 9.30 -15.36 7.11
CA GLY A 302 9.17 -16.68 7.74
C GLY A 302 8.85 -17.80 6.76
N GLN A 303 9.19 -17.62 5.49
CA GLN A 303 9.10 -18.68 4.49
C GLN A 303 10.32 -19.59 4.57
N ASP A 304 10.09 -20.92 4.74
CA ASP A 304 11.13 -21.92 4.69
C ASP A 304 11.40 -22.29 3.22
N LEU A 305 12.38 -21.63 2.63
CA LEU A 305 12.79 -21.94 1.26
C LEU A 305 13.67 -23.20 1.22
N PRO A 306 13.46 -24.12 0.25
CA PRO A 306 14.26 -25.34 0.12
C PRO A 306 15.74 -24.98 -0.12
N GLN A 307 16.64 -25.52 0.70
CA GLN A 307 18.09 -25.28 0.59
C GLN A 307 18.82 -26.26 -0.33
N GLY A 308 18.11 -27.07 -1.07
CA GLY A 308 18.63 -28.04 -2.03
C GLY A 308 17.56 -29.04 -2.44
N GLY A 309 17.77 -29.69 -3.57
CA GLY A 309 16.86 -30.68 -4.14
C GLY A 309 16.49 -30.34 -5.58
N ASN A 310 16.22 -31.36 -6.39
CA ASN A 310 15.61 -31.17 -7.70
C ASN A 310 14.14 -30.79 -7.51
N GLY A 311 13.88 -29.55 -7.15
CA GLY A 311 12.53 -29.04 -7.04
C GLY A 311 11.94 -28.84 -8.43
N SER A 312 11.02 -29.72 -8.82
CA SER A 312 10.02 -29.37 -9.83
C SER A 312 9.07 -28.34 -9.18
N GLY A 313 9.54 -27.10 -9.05
CA GLY A 313 8.77 -25.98 -8.50
C GLY A 313 7.79 -25.49 -9.56
N THR A 314 6.55 -25.91 -9.47
CA THR A 314 5.44 -25.18 -10.06
C THR A 314 5.24 -23.92 -9.23
N GLY A 315 5.68 -22.75 -9.71
CA GLY A 315 5.35 -21.51 -9.05
C GLY A 315 6.35 -20.36 -9.13
N PHE A 316 6.98 -20.13 -10.29
CA PHE A 316 7.49 -18.81 -10.62
C PHE A 316 7.06 -18.49 -12.05
N PRO A 317 6.21 -17.51 -12.29
CA PRO A 317 6.03 -16.95 -13.62
C PRO A 317 7.19 -15.95 -13.88
N GLY A 318 8.39 -16.49 -14.06
CA GLY A 318 9.46 -15.76 -14.72
C GLY A 318 9.29 -15.96 -16.20
N ARG A 319 9.06 -14.91 -16.99
CA ARG A 319 9.25 -14.95 -18.43
C ARG A 319 10.69 -15.31 -18.72
N ILE A 320 10.94 -16.61 -18.97
CA ILE A 320 12.19 -17.05 -19.62
C ILE A 320 11.98 -16.81 -21.08
N GLY A 321 12.83 -15.94 -21.64
CA GLY A 321 12.92 -15.72 -23.08
C GLY A 321 13.20 -17.02 -23.82
N ASP A 322 12.57 -17.17 -25.00
CA ASP A 322 12.74 -18.27 -25.92
C ASP A 322 14.22 -18.55 -26.21
N GLY A 323 14.67 -19.76 -25.91
CA GLY A 323 15.98 -20.25 -26.32
C GLY A 323 16.37 -21.53 -25.60
N ASP A 324 16.33 -22.64 -26.37
CA ASP A 324 16.95 -23.93 -26.14
C ASP A 324 16.20 -25.00 -25.33
N GLU A 325 15.53 -25.87 -26.06
CA GLU A 325 15.15 -27.21 -25.61
C GLU A 325 16.38 -28.10 -25.41
N PRO A 326 16.48 -28.86 -24.33
CA PRO A 326 17.26 -30.09 -24.31
C PRO A 326 16.38 -31.33 -24.50
N GLN A 327 16.69 -32.10 -25.50
CA GLN A 327 16.10 -33.42 -25.76
C GLN A 327 16.45 -34.45 -24.70
N GLY A 328 15.46 -35.24 -24.31
CA GLY A 328 15.54 -36.68 -24.11
C GLY A 328 15.88 -37.18 -22.70
N GLY A 329 15.01 -38.03 -22.19
CA GLY A 329 15.38 -39.08 -21.21
C GLY A 329 14.30 -39.36 -20.16
N GLY A 330 13.39 -40.30 -20.44
CA GLY A 330 12.40 -40.80 -19.50
C GLY A 330 12.99 -41.68 -18.42
N ALA A 331 12.45 -41.59 -17.19
CA ALA A 331 12.42 -42.68 -16.22
C ALA A 331 11.28 -42.47 -15.22
N ASN A 332 10.34 -43.40 -15.21
CA ASN A 332 9.28 -43.56 -14.22
C ASN A 332 9.90 -43.89 -12.85
N ALA A 333 9.47 -43.25 -11.79
CA ALA A 333 9.68 -43.75 -10.43
C ALA A 333 8.37 -43.62 -9.64
N GLU A 334 7.86 -44.79 -9.23
CA GLU A 334 6.72 -45.01 -8.35
C GLU A 334 6.94 -44.40 -6.94
N ILE A 335 5.92 -43.72 -6.44
CA ILE A 335 5.87 -43.25 -5.05
C ILE A 335 5.21 -44.37 -4.20
N GLN A 336 5.98 -45.03 -3.37
CA GLN A 336 5.47 -45.88 -2.29
C GLN A 336 5.09 -45.02 -1.07
N ARG A 337 3.85 -45.20 -0.63
CA ARG A 337 3.32 -44.66 0.63
C ARG A 337 3.86 -45.47 1.82
N GLY A 338 4.52 -44.83 2.77
CA GLY A 338 4.92 -45.40 4.05
C GLY A 338 4.21 -44.70 5.21
N ALA A 339 3.55 -45.50 6.04
CA ALA A 339 2.74 -45.11 7.19
C ALA A 339 3.57 -44.77 8.43
N SER A 340 2.93 -43.94 9.31
CA SER A 340 3.36 -43.55 10.67
C SER A 340 3.79 -44.72 11.58
N PRO A 341 4.47 -44.47 12.73
CA PRO A 341 3.72 -44.21 13.96
C PRO A 341 4.37 -43.34 15.07
N GLY A 342 3.49 -42.66 15.80
CA GLY A 342 3.49 -42.64 17.26
C GLY A 342 4.61 -41.91 18.03
N GLY A 343 4.29 -40.82 18.71
CA GLY A 343 5.14 -40.23 19.73
C GLY A 343 4.38 -39.30 20.72
N LYS A 344 4.36 -39.73 21.94
CA LYS A 344 3.59 -39.33 23.11
C LYS A 344 3.63 -37.84 23.51
N LEU A 345 2.46 -37.39 23.95
CA LEU A 345 2.22 -36.21 24.79
C LEU A 345 2.95 -36.31 26.14
N LEU A 346 3.63 -35.27 26.55
CA LEU A 346 3.98 -34.99 27.95
C LEU A 346 3.40 -33.65 28.38
N ARG A 347 2.35 -33.73 29.21
CA ARG A 347 1.83 -32.58 30.00
C ARG A 347 2.83 -32.25 31.11
N ARG A 348 3.12 -30.96 31.28
CA ARG A 348 3.54 -30.40 32.58
C ARG A 348 2.68 -29.19 32.90
N GLY A 349 1.97 -29.33 34.01
CA GLY A 349 1.20 -28.27 34.65
C GLY A 349 2.12 -27.39 35.52
N GLY A 350 1.70 -26.17 35.70
CA GLY A 350 2.36 -25.19 36.59
C GLY A 350 1.41 -24.06 36.93
N LYS A 351 1.07 -24.03 38.13
CA LYS A 351 0.15 -23.34 39.01
C LYS A 351 0.04 -21.82 38.85
N SER A 352 -1.21 -21.36 38.98
CA SER A 352 -1.64 -20.00 39.31
C SER A 352 -1.00 -19.47 40.61
N GLY A 353 -0.63 -18.20 40.63
CA GLY A 353 -0.26 -17.46 41.81
C GLY A 353 -0.93 -16.08 41.82
N ASP A 354 -1.91 -15.91 42.68
CA ASP A 354 -2.55 -14.66 43.03
C ASP A 354 -1.54 -13.68 43.63
N ILE A 355 -1.61 -12.39 43.28
CA ILE A 355 -1.03 -11.31 44.09
C ILE A 355 -2.08 -10.21 44.25
N ALA A 356 -2.34 -9.96 45.51
CA ALA A 356 -3.33 -9.07 46.08
C ALA A 356 -3.00 -7.57 45.89
N ALA A 357 -4.07 -6.79 45.91
CA ALA A 357 -4.10 -5.35 45.97
C ALA A 357 -3.59 -4.83 47.32
N HIS A 358 -2.83 -3.74 47.34
CA HIS A 358 -2.71 -2.80 48.44
C HIS A 358 -2.64 -1.36 47.94
N GLY A 359 -3.34 -0.53 48.45
CA GLY A 359 -3.94 0.65 48.67
C GLY A 359 -3.05 1.87 48.93
N GLY A 360 -3.55 3.04 48.53
CA GLY A 360 -3.51 4.29 49.28
C GLY A 360 -2.31 5.20 49.06
N GLY A 361 -2.57 6.36 48.43
CA GLY A 361 -1.67 7.52 48.51
C GLY A 361 -2.06 8.60 47.49
N GLN A 362 -2.79 9.62 47.95
CA GLN A 362 -3.01 10.86 47.21
C GLN A 362 -1.69 11.63 47.08
N ALA A 363 -1.31 11.99 45.85
CA ALA A 363 -0.35 13.05 45.59
C ALA A 363 -0.67 13.66 44.21
N GLY A 364 -0.51 14.97 44.13
CA GLY A 364 -0.94 15.94 43.14
C GLY A 364 -0.79 15.54 41.67
N ILE A 365 -1.82 15.88 40.93
CA ILE A 365 -1.91 15.67 39.50
C ILE A 365 -1.06 16.75 38.80
N ALA A 366 0.17 16.39 38.43
CA ALA A 366 0.86 17.03 37.31
C ALA A 366 0.25 16.47 36.02
N ALA A 367 -0.11 17.35 35.08
CA ALA A 367 -0.67 16.95 33.79
C ALA A 367 0.27 15.96 33.08
N PRO A 368 -0.23 14.84 32.58
CA PRO A 368 0.64 13.84 31.94
C PRO A 368 1.16 14.35 30.61
N ASP A 369 2.46 14.31 30.40
CA ASP A 369 3.17 14.59 29.17
C ASP A 369 2.88 13.55 28.05
N ARG A 370 1.89 12.70 28.22
CA ARG A 370 1.54 11.63 27.26
C ARG A 370 0.04 11.43 27.23
N PHE A 371 -0.54 11.57 26.04
CA PHE A 371 -1.88 11.10 25.72
C PHE A 371 -1.77 9.82 24.91
N ALA A 372 -2.44 8.76 25.36
CA ALA A 372 -2.58 7.52 24.57
C ALA A 372 -3.93 7.55 23.86
N VAL A 373 -3.91 7.46 22.54
CA VAL A 373 -5.12 7.27 21.73
C VAL A 373 -5.02 5.88 21.10
N GLN A 374 -6.00 5.04 21.36
CA GLN A 374 -6.03 3.68 20.84
C GLN A 374 -6.70 3.69 19.47
N PHE A 375 -5.93 3.39 18.42
CA PHE A 375 -6.44 3.21 17.05
C PHE A 375 -6.17 1.77 16.59
N CYS A 376 -7.20 1.07 16.14
CA CYS A 376 -7.13 -0.30 15.61
C CYS A 376 -6.36 -1.29 16.50
N GLY A 377 -6.59 -1.28 17.82
CA GLY A 377 -5.98 -2.25 18.75
C GLY A 377 -4.49 -2.04 19.08
N LYS A 378 -3.84 -1.00 18.55
CA LYS A 378 -2.47 -0.62 18.89
C LYS A 378 -2.44 0.72 19.65
N ALA A 379 -1.63 0.79 20.69
CA ALA A 379 -1.43 2.02 21.47
C ALA A 379 -0.60 3.02 20.67
N LEU A 380 -1.15 4.21 20.42
CA LEU A 380 -0.42 5.35 19.89
C LEU A 380 0.06 6.20 21.05
N SER A 381 1.37 6.46 21.13
CA SER A 381 1.92 7.44 22.07
C SER A 381 2.22 8.74 21.35
N LEU A 382 1.67 9.84 21.86
CA LEU A 382 1.99 11.19 21.43
C LEU A 382 3.11 11.73 22.33
N ARG A 383 4.19 12.22 21.73
CA ARG A 383 5.25 12.93 22.46
C ARG A 383 5.33 14.37 21.99
N ARG A 384 5.47 15.28 22.96
CA ARG A 384 5.84 16.67 22.71
C ARG A 384 7.32 16.71 22.32
N GLY A 385 7.66 17.28 21.17
CA GLY A 385 9.03 17.49 20.72
C GLY A 385 9.39 18.98 20.71
N GLU A 386 10.58 19.31 21.16
CA GLU A 386 11.13 20.65 21.03
C GLU A 386 11.74 20.82 19.64
N ILE A 387 11.49 21.97 19.03
CA ILE A 387 12.15 22.38 17.78
C ILE A 387 13.49 23.00 18.17
N GLY A 388 14.58 22.34 17.80
CA GLY A 388 15.92 22.93 17.93
C GLY A 388 16.07 24.18 17.08
N ASP A 389 16.56 25.26 17.74
CA ASP A 389 16.89 26.57 17.23
C ASP A 389 15.76 27.44 16.63
N GLY A 390 15.11 28.22 17.49
CA GLY A 390 14.58 29.54 17.18
C GLY A 390 13.10 29.70 16.90
N GLY A 391 12.27 28.70 17.07
CA GLY A 391 10.83 28.81 16.89
C GLY A 391 10.03 28.25 18.07
N GLU A 392 9.28 29.07 18.79
CA GLU A 392 8.29 28.60 19.76
C GLU A 392 7.06 28.01 19.04
N GLY A 393 6.90 26.70 19.11
CA GLY A 393 5.71 25.98 18.63
C GLY A 393 5.75 24.52 19.05
N ASP A 394 4.64 24.02 19.58
CA ASP A 394 4.51 22.61 19.94
C ASP A 394 4.14 21.76 18.74
N ILE A 395 4.95 20.76 18.41
CA ILE A 395 4.62 19.76 17.38
C ILE A 395 4.19 18.47 18.08
N LEU A 396 3.02 17.95 17.71
CA LEU A 396 2.55 16.64 18.16
C LEU A 396 2.98 15.57 17.14
N PHE A 397 3.83 14.64 17.57
CA PHE A 397 4.21 13.47 16.79
C PHE A 397 3.35 12.26 17.15
N CYS A 398 2.82 11.60 16.13
CA CYS A 398 2.11 10.34 16.28
C CYS A 398 3.07 9.21 15.91
N THR A 399 3.48 8.38 16.87
CA THR A 399 4.28 7.18 16.60
C THR A 399 3.47 5.92 16.87
N VAL A 400 3.48 4.99 15.94
CA VAL A 400 2.92 3.64 16.13
C VAL A 400 4.00 2.83 16.82
N GLY A 401 3.78 2.50 18.09
CA GLY A 401 4.64 1.59 18.84
C GLY A 401 4.38 0.16 18.35
N GLY A 402 5.40 -0.49 17.79
CA GLY A 402 5.45 -1.93 17.65
C GLY A 402 6.24 -2.51 18.82
N ASP A 403 5.63 -3.40 19.58
CA ASP A 403 6.31 -4.42 20.38
C ASP A 403 6.34 -5.72 19.56
#